data_8bccacfdb1072bacdbdc7f5fe7651484
#
_entry.id   8bccacfdb1072bacdbdc7f5fe7651484
#
_cell.length_a   1.000
_cell.length_b   1.000
_cell.length_c   1.000
_cell.angle_alpha   90.00
_cell.angle_beta   90.00
_cell.angle_gamma   90.00
#
_symmetry.space_group_name_H-M   'P 1'
#
loop_
_entity.id
_entity.type
_entity.pdbx_description
1 polymer ?
#
loop_
_entity_poly.entity_id
_entity_poly.type
_entity_poly.pdbx_seq_one_letter_code
_entity_poly.pdbx_strand_id
1 'polypeptide(L)'
;MESQKKTFLQRCLAEAVSDVFSTMVGVELCPVQEKAAAPKGYKSEITGVMMILSTHNALLSIALSKENAAMIVSFMTGIASIELADEELYDGVAELVNMIAGRAKALLAGTDYHYQITPPLTIVGENHFILYKKNVSQLSMEFKAEEIKLHLDLTYL
;
A
#
# COMPACT_ATOMS: atom_id res chain seq x y z
N MET A 1 -6.94 0.40 19.03
CA MET A 1 -6.13 -0.80 18.68
C MET A 1 -5.07 -0.98 19.76
N GLU A 2 -4.98 -2.15 20.33
CA GLU A 2 -3.96 -2.44 21.35
C GLU A 2 -2.56 -2.30 20.74
N SER A 3 -1.62 -1.76 21.54
CA SER A 3 -0.26 -1.46 21.08
C SER A 3 0.47 -2.67 20.48
N GLN A 4 0.32 -3.86 21.09
CA GLN A 4 0.94 -5.10 20.60
C GLN A 4 0.38 -5.53 19.24
N LYS A 5 -0.94 -5.43 19.06
CA LYS A 5 -1.62 -5.72 17.78
C LYS A 5 -1.09 -4.80 16.67
N LYS A 6 -1.02 -3.51 16.96
CA LYS A 6 -0.51 -2.51 16.01
C LYS A 6 0.92 -2.84 15.58
N THR A 7 1.80 -3.11 16.53
CA THR A 7 3.21 -3.45 16.25
C THR A 7 3.34 -4.72 15.41
N PHE A 8 2.55 -5.75 15.72
CA PHE A 8 2.56 -6.99 14.96
C PHE A 8 2.10 -6.79 13.50
N LEU A 9 0.99 -6.08 13.29
CA LEU A 9 0.48 -5.77 11.95
C LEU A 9 1.45 -4.88 11.16
N GLN A 10 2.06 -3.88 11.79
CA GLN A 10 3.09 -3.06 11.16
C GLN A 10 4.26 -3.90 10.65
N ARG A 11 4.74 -4.82 11.46
CA ARG A 11 5.83 -5.71 11.07
C ARG A 11 5.46 -6.60 9.89
N CYS A 12 4.27 -7.20 9.92
CA CYS A 12 3.80 -8.05 8.82
C CYS A 12 3.61 -7.26 7.52
N LEU A 13 3.04 -6.05 7.60
CA LEU A 13 2.89 -5.19 6.42
C LEU A 13 4.23 -4.71 5.88
N ALA A 14 5.17 -4.32 6.75
CA ALA A 14 6.52 -3.93 6.33
C ALA A 14 7.25 -5.08 5.64
N GLU A 15 7.14 -6.30 6.17
CA GLU A 15 7.70 -7.50 5.55
C GLU A 15 7.05 -7.79 4.19
N ALA A 16 5.74 -7.68 4.10
CA ALA A 16 5.01 -7.88 2.84
C ALA A 16 5.44 -6.87 1.76
N VAL A 17 5.55 -5.60 2.10
CA VAL A 17 6.03 -4.55 1.20
C VAL A 17 7.47 -4.84 0.76
N SER A 18 8.35 -5.13 1.70
CA SER A 18 9.76 -5.45 1.42
C SER A 18 9.89 -6.66 0.48
N ASP A 19 9.17 -7.73 0.74
CA ASP A 19 9.19 -8.96 -0.08
C ASP A 19 8.69 -8.69 -1.51
N VAL A 20 7.59 -7.98 -1.66
CA VAL A 20 7.03 -7.66 -2.98
C VAL A 20 7.98 -6.75 -3.77
N PHE A 21 8.53 -5.73 -3.14
CA PHE A 21 9.46 -4.83 -3.82
C PHE A 21 10.77 -5.51 -4.21
N SER A 22 11.35 -6.34 -3.35
CA SER A 22 12.58 -7.05 -3.68
C SER A 22 12.39 -8.08 -4.79
N THR A 23 11.25 -8.78 -4.83
CA THR A 23 11.00 -9.86 -5.79
C THR A 23 10.38 -9.39 -7.10
N MET A 24 9.44 -8.46 -7.07
CA MET A 24 8.65 -8.05 -8.24
C MET A 24 9.09 -6.72 -8.83
N VAL A 25 9.64 -5.83 -8.03
CA VAL A 25 10.12 -4.51 -8.48
C VAL A 25 11.66 -4.50 -8.62
N GLY A 26 12.35 -5.33 -7.86
CA GLY A 26 13.80 -5.41 -7.85
C GLY A 26 14.47 -4.28 -7.06
N VAL A 27 13.75 -3.67 -6.14
CA VAL A 27 14.20 -2.55 -5.31
C VAL A 27 14.06 -2.89 -3.85
N GLU A 28 15.09 -2.61 -3.04
CA GLU A 28 14.99 -2.71 -1.59
C GLU A 28 14.35 -1.44 -1.01
N LEU A 29 13.15 -1.60 -0.50
CA LEU A 29 12.36 -0.53 0.09
C LEU A 29 12.44 -0.62 1.62
N CYS A 30 12.80 0.49 2.27
CA CYS A 30 12.93 0.56 3.71
C CYS A 30 11.79 1.39 4.32
N PRO A 31 11.20 0.92 5.45
CA PRO A 31 10.26 1.74 6.20
C PRO A 31 10.98 2.98 6.74
N VAL A 32 10.32 4.13 6.64
CA VAL A 32 10.79 5.37 7.27
C VAL A 32 10.39 5.32 8.73
N GLN A 33 11.35 5.51 9.63
CA GLN A 33 11.05 5.60 11.06
C GLN A 33 10.12 6.79 11.33
N GLU A 34 8.99 6.53 11.97
CA GLU A 34 7.97 7.53 12.25
C GLU A 34 8.54 8.71 13.04
N LYS A 35 8.48 9.89 12.43
CA LYS A 35 8.37 11.15 13.15
C LYS A 35 6.91 11.61 12.99
N ALA A 36 6.11 11.45 14.05
CA ALA A 36 4.73 11.90 14.15
C ALA A 36 3.74 11.28 13.13
N ALA A 37 2.47 11.18 13.54
CA ALA A 37 1.38 10.70 12.69
C ALA A 37 1.44 11.35 11.30
N ALA A 38 1.29 10.52 10.25
CA ALA A 38 1.19 11.03 8.89
C ALA A 38 0.21 12.20 8.86
N PRO A 39 0.57 13.32 8.20
CA PRO A 39 -0.33 14.45 8.13
C PRO A 39 -1.67 14.00 7.57
N LYS A 40 -2.76 14.39 8.21
CA LYS A 40 -4.10 14.15 7.70
C LYS A 40 -4.15 14.62 6.25
N GLY A 41 -4.43 13.70 5.33
CA GLY A 41 -4.54 14.03 3.93
C GLY A 41 -3.22 13.99 3.16
N TYR A 42 -2.50 12.85 3.21
CA TYR A 42 -1.44 12.60 2.23
C TYR A 42 -2.03 12.70 0.82
N LYS A 43 -1.57 13.71 0.09
CA LYS A 43 -2.06 13.96 -1.27
C LYS A 43 -1.39 13.02 -2.25
N SER A 44 -2.21 12.31 -3.01
CA SER A 44 -1.80 11.32 -4.00
C SER A 44 -2.29 11.69 -5.38
N GLU A 45 -1.67 11.12 -6.38
CA GLU A 45 -2.12 11.18 -7.78
C GLU A 45 -2.68 9.84 -8.23
N ILE A 46 -2.17 8.74 -7.70
CA ILE A 46 -2.66 7.38 -7.96
C ILE A 46 -2.65 6.61 -6.64
N THR A 47 -3.80 6.04 -6.27
CA THR A 47 -3.93 5.22 -5.07
C THR A 47 -4.50 3.84 -5.42
N GLY A 48 -3.74 2.79 -5.15
CA GLY A 48 -4.24 1.42 -5.17
C GLY A 48 -5.00 1.12 -3.89
N VAL A 49 -6.17 0.51 -4.00
CA VAL A 49 -7.07 0.26 -2.87
C VAL A 49 -7.59 -1.17 -2.89
N MET A 50 -7.68 -1.78 -1.72
CA MET A 50 -8.24 -3.11 -1.54
C MET A 50 -8.98 -3.22 -0.22
N MET A 51 -10.15 -3.85 -0.25
CA MET A 51 -10.88 -4.17 0.98
C MET A 51 -10.32 -5.42 1.63
N ILE A 52 -10.14 -5.34 2.92
CA ILE A 52 -9.72 -6.42 3.80
C ILE A 52 -10.95 -6.85 4.61
N LEU A 53 -11.39 -8.08 4.40
CA LEU A 53 -12.60 -8.63 5.03
C LEU A 53 -12.22 -9.58 6.16
N SER A 54 -12.60 -9.21 7.37
CA SER A 54 -12.40 -10.00 8.58
C SER A 54 -13.50 -9.68 9.60
N THR A 55 -13.31 -10.05 10.84
CA THR A 55 -14.23 -9.65 11.93
C THR A 55 -14.44 -8.13 11.97
N HIS A 56 -13.40 -7.38 11.67
CA HIS A 56 -13.44 -5.93 11.46
C HIS A 56 -12.88 -5.62 10.08
N ASN A 57 -13.73 -5.14 9.20
CA ASN A 57 -13.31 -4.79 7.85
C ASN A 57 -12.34 -3.61 7.86
N ALA A 58 -11.42 -3.62 6.92
CA ALA A 58 -10.44 -2.56 6.76
C ALA A 58 -10.26 -2.19 5.28
N LEU A 59 -9.71 -1.02 5.05
CA LEU A 59 -9.25 -0.58 3.75
C LEU A 59 -7.72 -0.54 3.77
N LEU A 60 -7.10 -1.26 2.85
CA LEU A 60 -5.68 -1.13 2.57
C LEU A 60 -5.52 -0.19 1.38
N SER A 61 -4.72 0.84 1.51
CA SER A 61 -4.42 1.75 0.43
C SER A 61 -2.93 2.04 0.30
N ILE A 62 -2.49 2.22 -0.95
CA ILE A 62 -1.12 2.59 -1.30
C ILE A 62 -1.20 3.85 -2.15
N ALA A 63 -0.71 4.95 -1.60
CA ALA A 63 -0.75 6.26 -2.23
C ALA A 63 0.61 6.59 -2.85
N LEU A 64 0.57 7.00 -4.11
CA LEU A 64 1.76 7.27 -4.93
C LEU A 64 1.60 8.59 -5.70
N SER A 65 2.73 9.26 -5.95
CA SER A 65 2.80 10.22 -7.04
C SER A 65 2.74 9.48 -8.38
N LYS A 66 2.32 10.16 -9.44
CA LYS A 66 2.32 9.57 -10.79
C LYS A 66 3.73 9.15 -11.23
N GLU A 67 4.73 9.94 -10.90
CA GLU A 67 6.14 9.64 -11.17
C GLU A 67 6.60 8.35 -10.47
N ASN A 68 6.34 8.22 -9.18
CA ASN A 68 6.69 7.01 -8.43
C ASN A 68 5.92 5.79 -8.93
N ALA A 69 4.65 5.93 -9.25
CA ALA A 69 3.85 4.85 -9.82
C ALA A 69 4.42 4.38 -11.17
N ALA A 70 4.78 5.30 -12.05
CA ALA A 70 5.39 4.98 -13.34
C ALA A 70 6.73 4.26 -13.18
N MET A 71 7.58 4.68 -12.25
CA MET A 71 8.85 4.00 -11.96
C MET A 71 8.60 2.57 -11.47
N ILE A 72 7.72 2.39 -10.51
CA ILE A 72 7.41 1.06 -9.95
C ILE A 72 6.85 0.14 -11.02
N VAL A 73 5.85 0.58 -11.78
CA VAL A 73 5.20 -0.22 -12.82
C VAL A 73 6.18 -0.53 -13.96
N SER A 74 7.06 0.40 -14.31
CA SER A 74 8.16 0.17 -15.27
C SER A 74 9.05 -1.00 -14.82
N PHE A 75 9.47 -1.03 -13.57
CA PHE A 75 10.25 -2.15 -13.04
C PHE A 75 9.46 -3.47 -13.01
N MET A 76 8.17 -3.43 -12.72
CA MET A 76 7.33 -4.63 -12.69
C MET A 76 7.09 -5.24 -14.08
N THR A 77 6.97 -4.41 -15.11
CA THR A 77 6.56 -4.83 -16.46
C THR A 77 7.73 -4.92 -17.45
N GLY A 78 8.84 -4.26 -17.18
CA GLY A 78 9.94 -4.09 -18.13
C GLY A 78 9.66 -3.06 -19.22
N ILE A 79 8.52 -2.38 -19.19
CA ILE A 79 8.17 -1.30 -20.12
C ILE A 79 8.78 0.00 -19.59
N ALA A 80 9.48 0.76 -20.47
CA ALA A 80 10.04 2.05 -20.08
C ALA A 80 8.91 3.00 -19.58
N SER A 81 9.16 3.74 -18.51
CA SER A 81 8.15 4.58 -17.87
C SER A 81 7.50 5.59 -18.84
N ILE A 82 8.25 6.11 -19.78
CA ILE A 82 7.75 7.03 -20.82
C ILE A 82 6.82 6.35 -21.84
N GLU A 83 6.90 5.02 -21.99
CA GLU A 83 6.10 4.22 -22.93
C GLU A 83 4.88 3.60 -22.29
N LEU A 84 4.73 3.70 -20.96
CA LEU A 84 3.57 3.17 -20.25
C LEU A 84 2.28 3.90 -20.68
N ALA A 85 1.31 3.14 -21.19
CA ALA A 85 -0.05 3.63 -21.35
C ALA A 85 -0.72 3.84 -20.00
N ASP A 86 -1.70 4.75 -19.93
CA ASP A 86 -2.41 5.03 -18.67
C ASP A 86 -3.06 3.76 -18.08
N GLU A 87 -3.67 2.92 -18.91
CA GLU A 87 -4.27 1.65 -18.46
C GLU A 87 -3.23 0.70 -17.85
N GLU A 88 -2.06 0.59 -18.45
CA GLU A 88 -0.96 -0.24 -17.92
C GLU A 88 -0.46 0.29 -16.57
N LEU A 89 -0.39 1.62 -16.43
CA LEU A 89 -0.02 2.26 -15.18
C LEU A 89 -1.05 2.00 -14.08
N TYR A 90 -2.33 2.15 -14.38
CA TYR A 90 -3.41 1.95 -13.39
C TYR A 90 -3.54 0.49 -12.99
N ASP A 91 -3.49 -0.42 -13.94
CA ASP A 91 -3.50 -1.86 -13.69
C ASP A 91 -2.27 -2.31 -12.89
N GLY A 92 -1.11 -1.73 -13.18
CA GLY A 92 0.12 -1.99 -12.43
C GLY A 92 0.02 -1.57 -10.96
N VAL A 93 -0.59 -0.44 -10.66
CA VAL A 93 -0.82 -0.01 -9.28
C VAL A 93 -1.85 -0.91 -8.57
N ALA A 94 -2.91 -1.31 -9.25
CA ALA A 94 -3.87 -2.28 -8.73
C ALA A 94 -3.19 -3.62 -8.42
N GLU A 95 -2.32 -4.11 -9.29
CA GLU A 95 -1.58 -5.34 -9.07
C GLU A 95 -0.59 -5.21 -7.90
N LEU A 96 0.05 -4.05 -7.74
CA LEU A 96 0.95 -3.80 -6.62
C LEU A 96 0.23 -3.94 -5.28
N VAL A 97 -0.94 -3.30 -5.10
CA VAL A 97 -1.70 -3.42 -3.86
C VAL A 97 -2.21 -4.84 -3.65
N ASN A 98 -2.59 -5.53 -4.73
CA ASN A 98 -3.01 -6.93 -4.68
C ASN A 98 -1.88 -7.85 -4.20
N MET A 99 -0.68 -7.70 -4.71
CA MET A 99 0.48 -8.49 -4.29
C MET A 99 0.84 -8.24 -2.83
N ILE A 100 0.83 -7.00 -2.38
CA ILE A 100 1.13 -6.65 -0.98
C ILE A 100 0.06 -7.22 -0.04
N ALA A 101 -1.21 -7.05 -0.36
CA ALA A 101 -2.31 -7.61 0.42
C ALA A 101 -2.25 -9.14 0.48
N GLY A 102 -1.95 -9.79 -0.65
CA GLY A 102 -1.80 -11.24 -0.72
C GLY A 102 -0.61 -11.76 0.07
N ARG A 103 0.51 -11.07 0.04
CA ARG A 103 1.69 -11.43 0.84
C ARG A 103 1.44 -11.25 2.33
N ALA A 104 0.84 -10.15 2.74
CA ALA A 104 0.46 -9.92 4.13
C ALA A 104 -0.55 -10.96 4.63
N LYS A 105 -1.52 -11.33 3.79
CA LYS A 105 -2.47 -12.41 4.08
C LYS A 105 -1.75 -13.74 4.36
N ALA A 106 -0.75 -14.09 3.56
CA ALA A 106 0.05 -15.29 3.76
C ALA A 106 0.82 -15.26 5.08
N LEU A 107 1.41 -14.13 5.44
CA LEU A 107 2.12 -13.94 6.71
C LEU A 107 1.20 -13.99 7.94
N LEU A 108 -0.07 -13.65 7.78
CA LEU A 108 -1.09 -13.66 8.85
C LEU A 108 -1.89 -14.97 8.90
N ALA A 109 -1.64 -15.91 8.00
CA ALA A 109 -2.31 -17.20 8.00
C ALA A 109 -2.07 -17.95 9.33
N GLY A 110 -3.14 -18.54 9.89
CA GLY A 110 -3.08 -19.23 11.17
C GLY A 110 -3.03 -18.32 12.41
N THR A 111 -3.16 -17.03 12.23
CA THR A 111 -3.29 -16.06 13.34
C THR A 111 -4.72 -15.55 13.44
N ASP A 112 -5.05 -14.88 14.56
CA ASP A 112 -6.35 -14.23 14.78
C ASP A 112 -6.57 -13.02 13.83
N TYR A 113 -5.55 -12.62 13.08
CA TYR A 113 -5.58 -11.48 12.14
C TYR A 113 -5.76 -11.91 10.69
N HIS A 114 -6.04 -13.19 10.46
CA HIS A 114 -6.34 -13.73 9.13
C HIS A 114 -7.53 -12.99 8.49
N TYR A 115 -7.43 -12.73 7.18
CA TYR A 115 -8.46 -12.01 6.42
C TYR A 115 -8.67 -12.57 5.01
N GLN A 116 -9.76 -12.15 4.40
CA GLN A 116 -10.03 -12.30 2.98
C GLN A 116 -9.86 -10.95 2.27
N ILE A 117 -9.61 -10.99 0.97
CA ILE A 117 -9.41 -9.79 0.16
C ILE A 117 -10.43 -9.71 -0.97
N THR A 118 -10.79 -8.50 -1.36
CA THR A 118 -11.60 -8.23 -2.55
C THR A 118 -10.69 -7.96 -3.76
N PRO A 119 -11.23 -7.89 -4.98
CA PRO A 119 -10.45 -7.37 -6.11
C PRO A 119 -9.95 -5.95 -5.84
N PRO A 120 -8.74 -5.61 -6.30
CA PRO A 120 -8.19 -4.27 -6.15
C PRO A 120 -8.88 -3.26 -7.05
N LEU A 121 -8.81 -2.00 -6.69
CA LEU A 121 -9.18 -0.88 -7.54
C LEU A 121 -8.14 0.22 -7.47
N THR A 122 -8.15 1.13 -8.42
CA THR A 122 -7.24 2.27 -8.48
C THR A 122 -8.04 3.57 -8.53
N ILE A 123 -7.67 4.51 -7.68
CA ILE A 123 -8.22 5.88 -7.66
C ILE A 123 -7.20 6.79 -8.34
N VAL A 124 -7.65 7.54 -9.33
CA VAL A 124 -6.79 8.40 -10.15
C VAL A 124 -7.32 9.83 -10.11
N GLY A 125 -6.44 10.76 -9.88
CA GLY A 125 -6.78 12.20 -9.89
C GLY A 125 -5.71 13.01 -9.15
N GLU A 126 -5.50 14.25 -9.57
CA GLU A 126 -4.53 15.14 -8.96
C GLU A 126 -4.91 15.48 -7.51
N ASN A 127 -3.92 15.45 -6.62
CA ASN A 127 -4.05 15.90 -5.23
C ASN A 127 -5.24 15.31 -4.47
N HIS A 128 -5.56 14.03 -4.70
CA HIS A 128 -6.62 13.37 -3.93
C HIS A 128 -6.09 12.78 -2.61
N PHE A 129 -7.00 12.57 -1.68
CA PHE A 129 -6.76 11.82 -0.45
C PHE A 129 -8.06 11.12 -0.03
N ILE A 130 -7.94 10.10 0.83
CA ILE A 130 -9.11 9.40 1.36
C ILE A 130 -9.47 10.02 2.71
N LEU A 131 -10.70 10.51 2.81
CA LEU A 131 -11.23 11.09 4.03
C LEU A 131 -12.17 10.11 4.72
N TYR A 132 -11.86 9.77 5.95
CA TYR A 132 -12.72 8.92 6.78
C TYR A 132 -13.53 9.75 7.76
N LYS A 133 -14.72 9.26 8.10
CA LYS A 133 -15.48 9.80 9.24
C LYS A 133 -14.69 9.62 10.53
N LYS A 134 -15.05 10.40 11.56
CA LYS A 134 -14.40 10.34 12.87
C LYS A 134 -14.37 8.93 13.46
N ASN A 135 -13.34 8.63 14.26
CA ASN A 135 -13.18 7.41 15.05
C ASN A 135 -12.81 6.13 14.28
N VAL A 136 -12.13 6.25 13.14
CA VAL A 136 -11.46 5.10 12.53
C VAL A 136 -10.10 4.86 13.18
N SER A 137 -9.72 3.61 13.32
CA SER A 137 -8.38 3.22 13.72
C SER A 137 -7.53 3.03 12.47
N GLN A 138 -6.42 3.76 12.39
CA GLN A 138 -5.55 3.76 11.23
C GLN A 138 -4.12 3.41 11.60
N LEU A 139 -3.49 2.63 10.74
CA LEU A 139 -2.08 2.33 10.76
C LEU A 139 -1.48 2.88 9.47
N SER A 140 -0.59 3.85 9.61
CA SER A 140 0.06 4.52 8.49
C SER A 140 1.55 4.22 8.48
N MET A 141 2.10 3.94 7.30
CA MET A 141 3.51 3.66 7.10
C MET A 141 4.01 4.34 5.83
N GLU A 142 5.24 4.82 5.88
CA GLU A 142 5.93 5.38 4.74
C GLU A 142 7.17 4.53 4.42
N PHE A 143 7.42 4.29 3.13
CA PHE A 143 8.57 3.55 2.65
C PHE A 143 9.33 4.38 1.63
N LYS A 144 10.64 4.23 1.63
CA LYS A 144 11.54 4.90 0.69
C LYS A 144 12.63 3.97 0.16
N ALA A 145 12.99 4.17 -1.10
CA ALA A 145 14.19 3.64 -1.73
C ALA A 145 14.64 4.63 -2.79
N GLU A 146 15.77 5.31 -2.57
CA GLU A 146 16.27 6.35 -3.46
C GLU A 146 15.21 7.40 -3.80
N GLU A 147 14.71 7.41 -5.05
CA GLU A 147 13.68 8.33 -5.53
C GLU A 147 12.25 7.81 -5.33
N ILE A 148 12.08 6.53 -5.01
CA ILE A 148 10.77 5.92 -4.81
C ILE A 148 10.27 6.20 -3.39
N LYS A 149 9.07 6.75 -3.31
CA LYS A 149 8.36 6.98 -2.07
C LYS A 149 6.95 6.42 -2.17
N LEU A 150 6.50 5.75 -1.12
CA LEU A 150 5.22 5.09 -1.07
C LEU A 150 4.62 5.27 0.32
N HIS A 151 3.34 5.60 0.36
CA HIS A 151 2.58 5.71 1.60
C HIS A 151 1.52 4.61 1.67
N LEU A 152 1.51 3.84 2.75
CA LEU A 152 0.58 2.74 2.98
C LEU A 152 -0.27 3.03 4.21
N ASP A 153 -1.58 2.92 4.05
CA ASP A 153 -2.55 2.99 5.13
C ASP A 153 -3.36 1.70 5.23
N LEU A 154 -3.53 1.23 6.45
CA LEU A 154 -4.54 0.23 6.81
C LEU A 154 -5.52 0.88 7.76
N THR A 155 -6.75 1.08 7.30
CA THR A 155 -7.80 1.78 8.04
C THR A 155 -8.94 0.84 8.36
N TYR A 156 -9.21 0.62 9.63
CA TYR A 156 -10.35 -0.17 10.10
C TYR A 156 -11.63 0.66 10.05
N LEU A 157 -12.65 0.12 9.39
CA LEU A 157 -13.94 0.76 9.14
C LEU A 157 -14.97 0.48 10.24
#